data_3301d35eba7ee57ed6f582e83668e876
#
_entry.id   3301d35eba7ee57ed6f582e83668e876
#
_cell.length_a   1.000
_cell.length_b   1.000
_cell.length_c   1.000
_cell.angle_alpha   90.00
_cell.angle_beta   90.00
_cell.angle_gamma   90.00
#
_symmetry.space_group_name_H-M   'P 1'
#
loop_
_entity.id
_entity.type
_entity.pdbx_description
1 polymer ?
#
loop_
_entity_poly.entity_id
_entity_poly.type
_entity_poly.pdbx_seq_one_letter_code
_entity_poly.pdbx_strand_id
1 'polypeptide(L)'
;MRHYLYLEDRRIAYVCGCFKGGVFTLRAAKTAELTRAGDVQEAAAFLRSAGLAGKSVIAAVGGSETVLREMRLPAASAKITRGMIRNEIAYFRRTAAATAVDMDFLERAGRGKEQHLLAYAMERERLEKRLLPLKEAGISCARLSVLPDCMAKFALRMGARRQTAVVAALESDQLRLCLVKDGHCLLNRNVRLNVRRFCDAGAEGLLYEEIADQIGKLVQFCEARTESETVQQVLILPGRLKDADAAAASVGGLLRLPCRCLRFDIRPSGKSPVAEEDIHFSAMVLCAAYRPEKGLCPVNLLAAERGLSRRGRGILPEGFGARCLLFAAANALAVAGIWCYLEAGTYRAQQKSRELSAYLAEDKGVAAYREKIARHQEQANDRAYQSRMEAATNKIRTMKCLTMEGFEVLEDCLAPGMDIQSVVYNKTTGYLSLRLTIPDSGEAPGYVERVRDSGYFTEVEYSSWGYGAEAAGEQTLSMEIKIRLTGKEGRQNAVQ
;
A
#
# COMPACT_ATOMS: atom_id res chain seq x y z
N MET A 1 -26.21 13.44 -8.62
CA MET A 1 -25.48 13.97 -7.46
C MET A 1 -24.78 12.83 -6.73
N ARG A 2 -23.66 13.08 -6.07
CA ARG A 2 -22.89 12.08 -5.33
C ARG A 2 -22.78 12.49 -3.87
N HIS A 3 -22.65 11.51 -2.99
CA HIS A 3 -22.53 11.68 -1.56
C HIS A 3 -21.09 11.35 -1.15
N TYR A 4 -20.47 12.26 -0.44
CA TYR A 4 -19.08 12.15 0.02
C TYR A 4 -19.05 12.26 1.52
N LEU A 5 -18.18 11.45 2.15
CA LEU A 5 -18.01 11.40 3.60
C LEU A 5 -16.53 11.46 3.95
N TYR A 6 -16.23 12.12 5.06
CA TYR A 6 -14.97 11.98 5.76
C TYR A 6 -15.24 11.37 7.12
N LEU A 7 -14.52 10.31 7.42
CA LEU A 7 -14.68 9.50 8.62
C LEU A 7 -13.41 9.55 9.46
N GLU A 8 -13.51 10.11 10.66
CA GLU A 8 -12.47 10.13 11.67
C GLU A 8 -13.01 9.66 13.03
N ASP A 9 -12.14 9.44 14.03
CA ASP A 9 -12.57 8.94 15.33
C ASP A 9 -13.58 9.84 16.04
N ARG A 10 -13.39 11.15 15.96
CA ARG A 10 -14.24 12.13 16.64
C ARG A 10 -15.04 13.01 15.71
N ARG A 11 -14.92 12.80 14.39
CA ARG A 11 -15.54 13.68 13.43
C ARG A 11 -16.06 12.97 12.22
N ILE A 12 -17.24 13.39 11.81
CA ILE A 12 -17.83 12.99 10.53
C ILE A 12 -18.20 14.25 9.79
N ALA A 13 -17.80 14.32 8.53
CA ALA A 13 -18.24 15.38 7.63
C ALA A 13 -18.88 14.77 6.38
N TYR A 14 -19.96 15.37 5.98
CA TYR A 14 -20.77 14.94 4.83
C TYR A 14 -20.95 16.09 3.84
N VAL A 15 -20.78 15.78 2.56
CA VAL A 15 -21.03 16.70 1.46
C VAL A 15 -21.83 15.98 0.37
N CYS A 16 -22.85 16.67 -0.14
CA CYS A 16 -23.60 16.24 -1.31
C CYS A 16 -23.40 17.23 -2.45
N GLY A 17 -22.98 16.76 -3.60
CA GLY A 17 -22.75 17.62 -4.74
C GLY A 17 -22.37 16.90 -6.02
N CYS A 18 -22.02 17.67 -7.03
CA CYS A 18 -21.46 17.14 -8.27
C CYS A 18 -20.48 18.13 -8.89
N PHE A 19 -19.54 17.59 -9.62
CA PHE A 19 -18.55 18.34 -10.36
C PHE A 19 -19.10 18.65 -11.76
N LYS A 20 -19.25 19.92 -12.11
CA LYS A 20 -19.72 20.34 -13.43
C LYS A 20 -18.89 21.54 -13.92
N GLY A 21 -18.30 21.43 -15.11
CA GLY A 21 -17.54 22.52 -15.72
C GLY A 21 -16.34 23.02 -14.90
N GLY A 22 -15.68 22.15 -14.14
CA GLY A 22 -14.55 22.56 -13.30
C GLY A 22 -14.94 23.00 -11.88
N VAL A 23 -16.19 23.33 -11.64
CA VAL A 23 -16.74 23.84 -10.38
C VAL A 23 -17.51 22.76 -9.63
N PHE A 24 -17.36 22.70 -8.32
CA PHE A 24 -18.15 21.82 -7.49
C PHE A 24 -19.48 22.46 -7.11
N THR A 25 -20.58 21.90 -7.58
CA THR A 25 -21.92 22.35 -7.23
C THR A 25 -22.35 21.67 -5.92
N LEU A 26 -22.36 22.43 -4.84
CA LEU A 26 -22.67 21.96 -3.49
C LEU A 26 -24.16 22.05 -3.22
N ARG A 27 -24.80 20.96 -2.81
CA ARG A 27 -26.22 20.91 -2.42
C ARG A 27 -26.41 20.87 -0.91
N ALA A 28 -25.56 20.18 -0.20
CA ALA A 28 -25.61 20.08 1.24
C ALA A 28 -24.21 19.82 1.79
N ALA A 29 -23.90 20.42 2.92
CA ALA A 29 -22.79 20.07 3.78
C ALA A 29 -23.30 19.94 5.21
N LYS A 30 -22.80 18.99 5.96
CA LYS A 30 -23.09 18.79 7.37
C LYS A 30 -21.86 18.21 8.07
N THR A 31 -21.60 18.65 9.26
CA THR A 31 -20.52 18.11 10.09
C THR A 31 -21.04 17.73 11.46
N ALA A 32 -20.42 16.73 12.08
CA ALA A 32 -20.68 16.36 13.46
C ALA A 32 -19.36 16.06 14.17
N GLU A 33 -19.24 16.53 15.39
CA GLU A 33 -18.21 16.07 16.34
C GLU A 33 -18.85 15.04 17.26
N LEU A 34 -18.25 13.86 17.36
CA LEU A 34 -18.72 12.77 18.19
C LEU A 34 -18.30 13.01 19.65
N THR A 35 -19.20 12.76 20.57
CA THR A 35 -18.96 12.91 22.00
C THR A 35 -17.85 11.98 22.47
N ARG A 36 -17.85 10.76 21.95
CA ARG A 36 -16.81 9.75 22.20
C ARG A 36 -16.13 9.35 20.89
N ALA A 37 -14.81 9.16 20.96
CA ALA A 37 -14.06 8.69 19.82
C ALA A 37 -14.54 7.30 19.37
N GLY A 38 -14.94 7.18 18.11
CA GLY A 38 -15.40 5.93 17.53
C GLY A 38 -16.79 5.48 17.97
N ASP A 39 -17.64 6.37 18.49
CA ASP A 39 -19.02 6.05 18.81
C ASP A 39 -19.82 5.74 17.54
N VAL A 40 -20.07 4.46 17.35
CA VAL A 40 -20.74 3.92 16.15
C VAL A 40 -22.20 4.34 16.11
N GLN A 41 -22.89 4.39 17.25
CA GLN A 41 -24.33 4.69 17.31
C GLN A 41 -24.59 6.16 17.05
N GLU A 42 -23.80 7.06 17.66
CA GLU A 42 -23.88 8.50 17.42
C GLU A 42 -23.56 8.82 15.96
N ALA A 43 -22.50 8.18 15.42
CA ALA A 43 -22.12 8.30 14.02
C ALA A 43 -23.22 7.83 13.07
N ALA A 44 -23.81 6.67 13.32
CA ALA A 44 -24.90 6.13 12.50
C ALA A 44 -26.17 6.98 12.60
N ALA A 45 -26.47 7.54 13.77
CA ALA A 45 -27.60 8.45 13.96
C ALA A 45 -27.43 9.74 13.14
N PHE A 46 -26.22 10.34 13.17
CA PHE A 46 -25.90 11.48 12.32
C PHE A 46 -26.06 11.16 10.84
N LEU A 47 -25.55 10.04 10.38
CA LEU A 47 -25.65 9.63 8.98
C LEU A 47 -27.10 9.39 8.53
N ARG A 48 -27.94 8.83 9.41
CA ARG A 48 -29.40 8.70 9.14
C ARG A 48 -30.09 10.07 9.09
N SER A 49 -29.78 10.98 10.02
CA SER A 49 -30.33 12.35 10.04
C SER A 49 -29.91 13.19 8.83
N ALA A 50 -28.76 12.86 8.23
CA ALA A 50 -28.31 13.43 6.97
C ALA A 50 -29.05 12.88 5.74
N GLY A 51 -29.97 11.92 5.91
CA GLY A 51 -30.78 11.34 4.85
C GLY A 51 -29.99 10.42 3.92
N LEU A 52 -28.99 9.71 4.45
CA LEU A 52 -28.08 8.85 3.68
C LEU A 52 -28.49 7.37 3.67
N ALA A 53 -29.49 6.97 4.46
CA ALA A 53 -29.99 5.59 4.47
C ALA A 53 -30.35 5.10 3.06
N GLY A 54 -29.91 3.90 2.72
CA GLY A 54 -30.09 3.29 1.39
C GLY A 54 -29.25 3.90 0.26
N LYS A 55 -28.42 4.90 0.53
CA LYS A 55 -27.57 5.54 -0.49
C LYS A 55 -26.19 4.95 -0.58
N SER A 56 -25.54 5.20 -1.72
CA SER A 56 -24.14 4.83 -1.93
C SER A 56 -23.25 6.07 -1.79
N VAL A 57 -22.21 5.95 -0.97
CA VAL A 57 -21.28 7.05 -0.66
C VAL A 57 -19.87 6.77 -1.12
N ILE A 58 -19.10 7.83 -1.33
CA ILE A 58 -17.65 7.81 -1.46
C ILE A 58 -17.11 8.33 -0.12
N ALA A 59 -16.35 7.51 0.59
CA ALA A 59 -15.78 7.89 1.86
C ALA A 59 -14.27 8.11 1.75
N ALA A 60 -13.74 8.98 2.61
CA ALA A 60 -12.32 9.13 2.88
C ALA A 60 -12.07 8.92 4.37
N VAL A 61 -10.94 8.30 4.69
CA VAL A 61 -10.46 8.11 6.07
C VAL A 61 -9.19 8.88 6.30
N GLY A 62 -8.93 9.26 7.55
CA GLY A 62 -7.69 9.92 7.94
C GLY A 62 -6.45 9.05 7.69
N GLY A 63 -5.30 9.70 7.51
CA GLY A 63 -4.04 9.02 7.22
C GLY A 63 -3.34 8.39 8.41
N SER A 64 -3.78 8.64 9.65
CA SER A 64 -3.12 8.16 10.88
C SER A 64 -3.12 6.65 11.04
N GLU A 65 -4.12 5.97 10.49
CA GLU A 65 -4.28 4.52 10.54
C GLU A 65 -3.79 3.82 9.27
N THR A 66 -3.38 4.59 8.28
CA THR A 66 -2.93 4.09 6.99
C THR A 66 -1.42 4.13 6.91
N VAL A 67 -0.82 3.02 6.54
CA VAL A 67 0.59 2.96 6.19
C VAL A 67 0.75 3.42 4.76
N LEU A 68 1.60 4.40 4.56
CA LEU A 68 2.07 4.84 3.25
C LEU A 68 3.52 4.39 3.10
N ARG A 69 3.82 3.69 2.01
CA ARG A 69 5.17 3.22 1.72
C ARG A 69 5.47 3.29 0.22
N GLU A 70 6.62 3.83 -0.08
CA GLU A 70 7.19 3.80 -1.40
C GLU A 70 7.86 2.44 -1.67
N MET A 71 7.59 1.83 -2.82
CA MET A 71 8.08 0.50 -3.17
C MET A 71 8.45 0.41 -4.65
N ARG A 72 9.49 -0.37 -4.94
CA ARG A 72 9.81 -0.83 -6.28
C ARG A 72 9.51 -2.32 -6.36
N LEU A 73 8.65 -2.70 -7.27
CA LEU A 73 8.18 -4.08 -7.43
C LEU A 73 8.23 -4.49 -8.90
N PRO A 74 8.41 -5.78 -9.21
CA PRO A 74 8.28 -6.27 -10.58
C PRO A 74 6.92 -5.90 -11.17
N ALA A 75 6.90 -5.49 -12.44
CA ALA A 75 5.67 -5.15 -13.13
C ALA A 75 4.76 -6.37 -13.29
N ALA A 76 3.60 -6.31 -12.68
CA ALA A 76 2.63 -7.39 -12.64
C ALA A 76 1.19 -6.86 -12.73
N SER A 77 0.21 -7.76 -12.84
CA SER A 77 -1.20 -7.38 -12.77
C SER A 77 -1.54 -6.76 -11.40
N ALA A 78 -2.52 -5.86 -11.36
CA ALA A 78 -2.93 -5.19 -10.11
C ALA A 78 -3.26 -6.15 -8.95
N LYS A 79 -3.77 -7.36 -9.25
CA LYS A 79 -4.03 -8.40 -8.25
C LYS A 79 -2.74 -8.95 -7.66
N ILE A 80 -1.77 -9.27 -8.50
CA ILE A 80 -0.45 -9.79 -8.09
C ILE A 80 0.31 -8.71 -7.34
N THR A 81 0.34 -7.48 -7.84
CA THR A 81 0.99 -6.34 -7.18
C THR A 81 0.44 -6.11 -5.77
N ARG A 82 -0.90 -6.16 -5.58
CA ARG A 82 -1.50 -6.09 -4.22
C ARG A 82 -1.08 -7.25 -3.32
N GLY A 83 -0.89 -8.45 -3.88
CA GLY A 83 -0.35 -9.60 -3.15
C GLY A 83 1.09 -9.36 -2.69
N MET A 84 1.95 -8.85 -3.56
CA MET A 84 3.33 -8.48 -3.23
C MET A 84 3.38 -7.41 -2.14
N ILE A 85 2.57 -6.35 -2.26
CA ILE A 85 2.46 -5.29 -1.25
C ILE A 85 2.06 -5.85 0.11
N ARG A 86 1.05 -6.75 0.16
CA ARG A 86 0.64 -7.37 1.43
C ARG A 86 1.76 -8.15 2.09
N ASN A 87 2.47 -8.96 1.32
CA ASN A 87 3.58 -9.75 1.83
C ASN A 87 4.70 -8.86 2.35
N GLU A 88 5.03 -7.81 1.63
CA GLU A 88 6.06 -6.85 2.03
C GLU A 88 5.67 -6.12 3.32
N ILE A 89 4.43 -5.64 3.42
CA ILE A 89 3.95 -4.95 4.62
C ILE A 89 3.85 -5.91 5.82
N ALA A 90 3.40 -7.16 5.61
CA ALA A 90 3.35 -8.18 6.66
C ALA A 90 4.75 -8.47 7.22
N TYR A 91 5.75 -8.58 6.35
CA TYR A 91 7.15 -8.78 6.73
C TYR A 91 7.67 -7.67 7.66
N PHE A 92 7.43 -6.40 7.30
CA PHE A 92 7.90 -5.26 8.09
C PHE A 92 7.15 -5.07 9.42
N ARG A 93 5.86 -5.39 9.45
CA ARG A 93 5.06 -5.21 10.68
C ARG A 93 5.10 -6.39 11.64
N ARG A 94 5.69 -7.51 11.24
CA ARG A 94 5.67 -8.77 11.98
C ARG A 94 4.24 -9.20 12.39
N THR A 95 3.23 -8.73 11.69
CA THR A 95 1.82 -9.05 11.97
C THR A 95 1.25 -9.81 10.80
N ALA A 96 0.77 -11.02 11.07
CA ALA A 96 -0.02 -11.81 10.12
C ALA A 96 -1.45 -11.24 9.91
N ALA A 97 -1.75 -10.06 10.43
CA ALA A 97 -3.07 -9.47 10.35
C ALA A 97 -3.44 -9.17 8.89
N ALA A 98 -4.65 -9.56 8.52
CA ALA A 98 -5.20 -9.26 7.21
C ALA A 98 -5.18 -7.75 6.96
N THR A 99 -4.59 -7.33 5.84
CA THR A 99 -4.46 -5.92 5.47
C THR A 99 -5.22 -5.62 4.18
N ALA A 100 -6.00 -4.54 4.20
CA ALA A 100 -6.54 -3.95 2.97
C ALA A 100 -5.45 -3.07 2.34
N VAL A 101 -5.17 -3.30 1.07
CA VAL A 101 -4.12 -2.57 0.35
C VAL A 101 -4.62 -2.05 -0.98
N ASP A 102 -4.14 -0.87 -1.36
CA ASP A 102 -4.20 -0.35 -2.71
C ASP A 102 -2.91 0.43 -3.03
N MET A 103 -2.77 0.89 -4.25
CA MET A 103 -1.54 1.49 -4.75
C MET A 103 -1.81 2.68 -5.65
N ASP A 104 -0.88 3.63 -5.63
CA ASP A 104 -0.76 4.71 -6.60
C ASP A 104 0.58 4.57 -7.33
N PHE A 105 0.57 4.61 -8.66
CA PHE A 105 1.78 4.40 -9.45
C PHE A 105 2.50 5.73 -9.68
N LEU A 106 3.73 5.84 -9.19
CA LEU A 106 4.65 6.91 -9.54
C LEU A 106 5.16 6.70 -10.96
N GLU A 107 5.56 5.47 -11.26
CA GLU A 107 6.02 5.07 -12.59
C GLU A 107 5.51 3.67 -12.93
N ARG A 108 4.85 3.54 -14.08
CA ARG A 108 4.40 2.25 -14.61
C ARG A 108 5.39 1.74 -15.63
N ALA A 109 5.86 0.51 -15.43
CA ALA A 109 6.75 -0.15 -16.37
C ALA A 109 6.05 -1.28 -17.14
N GLY A 110 6.59 -1.62 -18.30
CA GLY A 110 6.20 -2.79 -19.08
C GLY A 110 6.63 -4.10 -18.41
N ARG A 111 6.13 -5.24 -18.91
CA ARG A 111 6.47 -6.57 -18.39
C ARG A 111 7.99 -6.78 -18.32
N GLY A 112 8.46 -7.36 -17.22
CA GLY A 112 9.87 -7.66 -17.00
C GLY A 112 10.71 -6.52 -16.46
N LYS A 113 10.12 -5.32 -16.26
CA LYS A 113 10.76 -4.16 -15.64
C LYS A 113 10.20 -3.92 -14.24
N GLU A 114 10.90 -3.12 -13.45
CA GLU A 114 10.39 -2.67 -12.15
C GLU A 114 9.39 -1.53 -12.33
N GLN A 115 8.34 -1.54 -11.55
CA GLN A 115 7.37 -0.45 -11.41
C GLN A 115 7.58 0.23 -10.06
N HIS A 116 7.49 1.56 -10.06
CA HIS A 116 7.61 2.38 -8.88
C HIS A 116 6.23 2.85 -8.41
N LEU A 117 5.90 2.62 -7.15
CA LEU A 117 4.57 2.89 -6.63
C LEU A 117 4.58 3.28 -5.15
N LEU A 118 3.51 3.93 -4.75
CA LEU A 118 3.14 4.19 -3.36
C LEU A 118 2.10 3.17 -2.93
N ALA A 119 2.41 2.38 -1.93
CA ALA A 119 1.51 1.42 -1.32
C ALA A 119 0.78 2.04 -0.14
N TYR A 120 -0.55 1.91 -0.14
CA TYR A 120 -1.42 2.30 0.96
C TYR A 120 -2.00 1.05 1.60
N ALA A 121 -1.85 0.93 2.91
CA ALA A 121 -2.34 -0.23 3.63
C ALA A 121 -3.01 0.16 4.94
N MET A 122 -4.09 -0.53 5.26
CA MET A 122 -4.83 -0.42 6.53
C MET A 122 -5.14 -1.82 7.07
N GLU A 123 -5.01 -2.03 8.35
CA GLU A 123 -5.43 -3.27 9.02
C GLU A 123 -6.93 -3.49 8.80
N ARG A 124 -7.32 -4.73 8.49
CA ARG A 124 -8.71 -5.06 8.16
C ARG A 124 -9.66 -4.76 9.32
N GLU A 125 -9.26 -5.04 10.52
CA GLU A 125 -10.06 -4.75 11.72
C GLU A 125 -10.36 -3.25 11.84
N ARG A 126 -9.35 -2.39 11.61
CA ARG A 126 -9.52 -0.94 11.60
C ARG A 126 -10.42 -0.49 10.46
N LEU A 127 -10.27 -1.08 9.29
CA LEU A 127 -11.13 -0.81 8.15
C LEU A 127 -12.59 -1.14 8.44
N GLU A 128 -12.85 -2.32 9.00
CA GLU A 128 -14.19 -2.77 9.37
C GLU A 128 -14.80 -1.86 10.45
N LYS A 129 -14.02 -1.49 11.45
CA LYS A 129 -14.44 -0.53 12.48
C LYS A 129 -14.83 0.84 11.89
N ARG A 130 -14.06 1.32 10.89
CA ARG A 130 -14.40 2.57 10.19
C ARG A 130 -15.64 2.47 9.33
N LEU A 131 -15.96 1.31 8.80
CA LEU A 131 -17.15 1.08 7.99
C LEU A 131 -18.40 0.72 8.80
N LEU A 132 -18.24 0.38 10.08
CA LEU A 132 -19.35 -0.06 10.94
C LEU A 132 -20.47 0.99 11.05
N PRO A 133 -20.22 2.29 11.27
CA PRO A 133 -21.29 3.30 11.29
C PRO A 133 -22.09 3.38 9.98
N LEU A 134 -21.45 3.13 8.83
CA LEU A 134 -22.12 3.10 7.54
C LEU A 134 -23.04 1.88 7.44
N LYS A 135 -22.58 0.71 7.89
CA LYS A 135 -23.36 -0.53 7.89
C LYS A 135 -24.58 -0.37 8.79
N GLU A 136 -24.40 0.16 10.00
CA GLU A 136 -25.48 0.42 10.97
C GLU A 136 -26.50 1.45 10.45
N ALA A 137 -26.06 2.41 9.64
CA ALA A 137 -26.94 3.38 9.01
C ALA A 137 -27.58 2.88 7.70
N GLY A 138 -27.32 1.65 7.25
CA GLY A 138 -27.82 1.09 6.00
C GLY A 138 -27.22 1.77 4.75
N ILE A 139 -25.98 2.23 4.81
CA ILE A 139 -25.30 2.97 3.76
C ILE A 139 -24.26 2.09 3.08
N SER A 140 -24.24 2.05 1.75
CA SER A 140 -23.22 1.34 1.00
C SER A 140 -22.03 2.26 0.70
N CYS A 141 -20.80 1.80 0.98
CA CYS A 141 -19.59 2.52 0.63
C CYS A 141 -19.11 2.10 -0.77
N ALA A 142 -19.20 2.98 -1.76
CA ALA A 142 -18.75 2.69 -3.13
C ALA A 142 -17.23 2.73 -3.29
N ARG A 143 -16.56 3.59 -2.55
CA ARG A 143 -15.10 3.75 -2.53
C ARG A 143 -14.68 4.25 -1.16
N LEU A 144 -13.58 3.71 -0.65
CA LEU A 144 -12.91 4.23 0.55
C LEU A 144 -11.53 4.70 0.17
N SER A 145 -11.35 6.00 0.12
CA SER A 145 -10.08 6.67 -0.19
C SER A 145 -9.33 7.02 1.09
N VAL A 146 -8.06 7.34 0.95
CA VAL A 146 -7.21 7.83 2.03
C VAL A 146 -7.02 9.33 1.87
N LEU A 147 -7.21 10.09 2.93
CA LEU A 147 -7.17 11.55 2.87
C LEU A 147 -5.86 12.11 2.29
N PRO A 148 -4.65 11.64 2.68
CA PRO A 148 -3.40 12.11 2.07
C PRO A 148 -3.35 11.99 0.56
N ASP A 149 -3.88 10.89 0.00
CA ASP A 149 -3.99 10.70 -1.44
C ASP A 149 -4.96 11.70 -2.08
N CYS A 150 -6.09 11.95 -1.42
CA CYS A 150 -7.07 12.94 -1.88
C CYS A 150 -6.49 14.36 -1.86
N MET A 151 -5.74 14.71 -0.81
CA MET A 151 -5.07 16.02 -0.68
C MET A 151 -4.04 16.23 -1.77
N ALA A 152 -3.23 15.21 -2.08
CA ALA A 152 -2.22 15.29 -3.14
C ALA A 152 -2.86 15.52 -4.52
N LYS A 153 -3.91 14.77 -4.84
CA LYS A 153 -4.63 14.91 -6.11
C LYS A 153 -5.39 16.22 -6.23
N PHE A 154 -5.89 16.72 -5.11
CA PHE A 154 -6.51 18.05 -5.04
C PHE A 154 -5.48 19.17 -5.24
N ALA A 155 -4.33 19.11 -4.57
CA ALA A 155 -3.24 20.07 -4.73
C ALA A 155 -2.75 20.17 -6.17
N LEU A 156 -2.56 19.02 -6.85
CA LEU A 156 -2.21 19.00 -8.26
C LEU A 156 -3.23 19.76 -9.11
N ARG A 157 -4.51 19.51 -8.90
CA ARG A 157 -5.58 20.17 -9.63
C ARG A 157 -5.61 21.68 -9.39
N MET A 158 -5.23 22.11 -8.18
CA MET A 158 -5.16 23.51 -7.80
C MET A 158 -3.84 24.20 -8.21
N GLY A 159 -3.06 23.58 -9.11
CA GLY A 159 -1.91 24.18 -9.77
C GLY A 159 -0.54 23.80 -9.21
N ALA A 160 -0.45 22.78 -8.34
CA ALA A 160 0.85 22.27 -7.87
C ALA A 160 1.51 21.29 -8.87
N ARG A 161 1.48 21.62 -10.16
CA ARG A 161 2.09 20.79 -11.20
C ARG A 161 3.60 20.95 -11.22
N ARG A 162 4.31 19.82 -11.34
CA ARG A 162 5.78 19.75 -11.44
C ARG A 162 6.50 20.41 -10.26
N GLN A 163 5.79 20.62 -9.16
CA GLN A 163 6.34 21.24 -7.96
C GLN A 163 6.19 20.28 -6.79
N THR A 164 7.24 20.22 -6.00
CA THR A 164 7.17 19.57 -4.69
C THR A 164 6.57 20.58 -3.71
N ALA A 165 5.46 20.21 -3.08
CA ALA A 165 4.74 21.08 -2.17
C ALA A 165 4.41 20.39 -0.85
N VAL A 166 4.30 21.14 0.24
CA VAL A 166 3.69 20.68 1.48
C VAL A 166 2.25 21.12 1.52
N VAL A 167 1.32 20.18 1.66
CA VAL A 167 -0.09 20.48 1.93
C VAL A 167 -0.34 20.31 3.41
N ALA A 168 -0.76 21.39 4.06
CA ALA A 168 -1.07 21.44 5.47
C ALA A 168 -2.58 21.60 5.71
N ALA A 169 -3.14 20.83 6.61
CA ALA A 169 -4.53 20.91 7.01
C ALA A 169 -4.66 20.84 8.54
N LEU A 170 -5.26 21.86 9.13
CA LEU A 170 -5.51 21.90 10.57
C LEU A 170 -6.92 21.39 10.87
N GLU A 171 -6.99 20.33 11.67
CA GLU A 171 -8.22 19.80 12.25
C GLU A 171 -8.34 20.22 13.74
N SER A 172 -9.26 19.62 14.48
CA SER A 172 -9.56 20.03 15.86
C SER A 172 -8.37 19.93 16.82
N ASP A 173 -7.54 18.90 16.65
CA ASP A 173 -6.41 18.59 17.53
C ASP A 173 -5.20 18.03 16.76
N GLN A 174 -5.23 18.10 15.43
CA GLN A 174 -4.20 17.55 14.58
C GLN A 174 -3.85 18.47 13.41
N LEU A 175 -2.56 18.66 13.19
CA LEU A 175 -2.02 19.22 11.97
C LEU A 175 -1.61 18.05 11.05
N ARG A 176 -2.25 17.97 9.89
CA ARG A 176 -1.87 17.00 8.85
C ARG A 176 -0.95 17.67 7.85
N LEU A 177 0.15 17.03 7.60
CA LEU A 177 1.16 17.48 6.65
C LEU A 177 1.35 16.39 5.60
N CYS A 178 1.19 16.75 4.33
CA CYS A 178 1.46 15.85 3.21
C CYS A 178 2.51 16.49 2.31
N LEU A 179 3.63 15.79 2.10
CA LEU A 179 4.57 16.11 1.04
C LEU A 179 4.01 15.57 -0.26
N VAL A 180 3.79 16.44 -1.23
CA VAL A 180 3.13 16.08 -2.49
C VAL A 180 3.95 16.48 -3.69
N LYS A 181 3.95 15.63 -4.73
CA LYS A 181 4.57 15.88 -6.03
C LYS A 181 3.72 15.22 -7.11
N ASP A 182 3.38 15.96 -8.15
CA ASP A 182 2.62 15.49 -9.32
C ASP A 182 1.32 14.72 -8.98
N GLY A 183 0.66 15.09 -7.88
CA GLY A 183 -0.57 14.47 -7.39
C GLY A 183 -0.37 13.19 -6.58
N HIS A 184 0.86 12.86 -6.23
CA HIS A 184 1.22 11.75 -5.37
C HIS A 184 1.60 12.25 -3.98
N CYS A 185 1.16 11.54 -2.94
CA CYS A 185 1.56 11.82 -1.56
C CYS A 185 2.82 11.02 -1.22
N LEU A 186 3.98 11.67 -1.23
CA LEU A 186 5.27 11.01 -0.95
C LEU A 186 5.47 10.74 0.54
N LEU A 187 4.98 11.62 1.38
CA LEU A 187 5.05 11.48 2.84
C LEU A 187 3.81 12.08 3.50
N ASN A 188 3.32 11.42 4.54
CA ASN A 188 2.22 11.90 5.37
C ASN A 188 2.67 11.90 6.84
N ARG A 189 2.48 13.04 7.50
CA ARG A 189 2.77 13.23 8.92
C ARG A 189 1.57 13.86 9.62
N ASN A 190 1.19 13.28 10.75
CA ASN A 190 0.14 13.84 11.61
C ASN A 190 0.79 14.29 12.90
N VAL A 191 0.59 15.53 13.26
CA VAL A 191 1.11 16.14 14.49
C VAL A 191 -0.08 16.52 15.36
N ARG A 192 -0.08 16.09 16.62
CA ARG A 192 -1.09 16.53 17.57
C ARG A 192 -0.78 17.96 18.00
N LEU A 193 -1.75 18.85 17.80
CA LEU A 193 -1.69 20.24 18.25
C LEU A 193 -2.90 20.51 19.11
N ASN A 194 -2.68 21.06 20.30
CA ASN A 194 -3.79 21.52 21.14
C ASN A 194 -4.27 22.90 20.65
N VAL A 195 -5.04 22.91 19.57
CA VAL A 195 -5.53 24.14 18.92
C VAL A 195 -6.35 24.99 19.87
N ARG A 196 -7.13 24.39 20.79
CA ARG A 196 -7.94 25.11 21.78
C ARG A 196 -7.08 26.04 22.65
N ARG A 197 -5.91 25.55 23.10
CA ARG A 197 -4.99 26.37 23.91
C ARG A 197 -4.59 27.68 23.24
N PHE A 198 -4.41 27.68 21.93
CA PHE A 198 -4.03 28.85 21.17
C PHE A 198 -5.24 29.78 20.91
N CYS A 199 -6.41 29.22 20.60
CA CYS A 199 -7.62 29.97 20.32
C CYS A 199 -8.19 30.64 21.58
N ASP A 200 -8.21 29.92 22.72
CA ASP A 200 -8.72 30.44 24.00
C ASP A 200 -7.83 31.56 24.56
N ALA A 201 -6.54 31.55 24.29
CA ALA A 201 -5.58 32.57 24.71
C ALA A 201 -5.51 33.79 23.77
N GLY A 202 -6.25 33.80 22.65
CA GLY A 202 -6.10 34.82 21.61
C GLY A 202 -4.73 34.84 20.93
N ALA A 203 -4.00 33.73 21.04
CA ALA A 203 -2.60 33.61 20.64
C ALA A 203 -2.48 32.93 19.23
N GLU A 204 -3.28 33.38 18.28
CA GLU A 204 -3.30 32.81 16.91
C GLU A 204 -1.91 32.89 16.24
N GLY A 205 -1.12 33.93 16.54
CA GLY A 205 0.26 34.04 16.05
C GLY A 205 1.14 32.87 16.47
N LEU A 206 1.05 32.44 17.74
CA LEU A 206 1.80 31.27 18.22
C LEU A 206 1.36 29.98 17.57
N LEU A 207 0.07 29.86 17.20
CA LEU A 207 -0.41 28.70 16.40
C LEU A 207 0.25 28.70 15.03
N TYR A 208 0.38 29.85 14.36
CA TYR A 208 1.02 29.94 13.05
C TYR A 208 2.52 29.65 13.13
N GLU A 209 3.19 30.06 14.19
CA GLU A 209 4.58 29.73 14.48
C GLU A 209 4.76 28.19 14.64
N GLU A 210 3.90 27.55 15.42
CA GLU A 210 3.93 26.11 15.61
C GLU A 210 3.68 25.36 14.30
N ILE A 211 2.71 25.81 13.50
CA ILE A 211 2.44 25.25 12.15
C ILE A 211 3.69 25.40 11.27
N ALA A 212 4.32 26.58 11.26
CA ALA A 212 5.53 26.82 10.49
C ALA A 212 6.70 25.93 10.94
N ASP A 213 6.91 25.77 12.25
CA ASP A 213 7.93 24.87 12.79
C ASP A 213 7.75 23.42 12.33
N GLN A 214 6.51 22.91 12.41
CA GLN A 214 6.22 21.54 11.98
C GLN A 214 6.38 21.34 10.46
N ILE A 215 6.03 22.34 9.66
CA ILE A 215 6.27 22.33 8.22
C ILE A 215 7.77 22.43 7.94
N GLY A 216 8.49 23.31 8.63
CA GLY A 216 9.94 23.46 8.51
C GLY A 216 10.70 22.15 8.76
N LYS A 217 10.31 21.41 9.80
CA LYS A 217 10.85 20.06 10.07
C LYS A 217 10.60 19.07 8.93
N LEU A 218 9.44 19.16 8.27
CA LEU A 218 9.14 18.30 7.11
C LEU A 218 9.96 18.72 5.88
N VAL A 219 10.14 20.02 5.66
CA VAL A 219 10.97 20.58 4.57
C VAL A 219 12.41 20.12 4.73
N GLN A 220 13.00 20.30 5.91
CA GLN A 220 14.36 19.83 6.23
C GLN A 220 14.53 18.34 6.04
N PHE A 221 13.53 17.54 6.46
CA PHE A 221 13.55 16.10 6.24
C PHE A 221 13.54 15.74 4.74
N CYS A 222 12.76 16.44 3.93
CA CYS A 222 12.72 16.25 2.49
C CYS A 222 14.07 16.54 1.85
N GLU A 223 14.67 17.67 2.15
CA GLU A 223 15.97 18.12 1.64
C GLU A 223 17.11 17.18 2.03
N ALA A 224 17.07 16.66 3.27
CA ALA A 224 18.07 15.69 3.75
C ALA A 224 17.93 14.31 3.07
N ARG A 225 16.75 13.94 2.59
CA ARG A 225 16.50 12.63 1.96
C ARG A 225 16.90 12.60 0.49
N THR A 226 16.76 13.70 -0.22
CA THR A 226 16.92 13.74 -1.67
C THR A 226 17.58 15.07 -2.05
N GLU A 227 18.85 15.05 -2.46
CA GLU A 227 19.60 16.24 -2.88
C GLU A 227 18.95 17.03 -4.04
N SER A 228 18.02 16.40 -4.77
CA SER A 228 17.35 16.98 -5.94
C SER A 228 15.92 17.47 -5.71
N GLU A 229 15.33 17.26 -4.53
CA GLU A 229 13.94 17.59 -4.27
C GLU A 229 13.81 18.66 -3.19
N THR A 230 13.74 19.91 -3.60
CA THR A 230 13.43 21.04 -2.71
C THR A 230 11.92 21.32 -2.70
N VAL A 231 11.39 21.64 -1.52
CA VAL A 231 9.99 22.10 -1.39
C VAL A 231 9.89 23.51 -1.94
N GLN A 232 9.01 23.70 -2.92
CA GLN A 232 8.87 24.98 -3.64
C GLN A 232 7.72 25.83 -3.14
N GLN A 233 6.72 25.23 -2.49
CA GLN A 233 5.58 25.94 -1.96
C GLN A 233 4.89 25.19 -0.81
N VAL A 234 4.16 25.95 -0.01
CA VAL A 234 3.25 25.44 1.02
C VAL A 234 1.81 25.77 0.64
N LEU A 235 0.94 24.80 0.80
CA LEU A 235 -0.48 24.90 0.48
C LEU A 235 -1.29 24.63 1.75
N ILE A 236 -2.03 25.62 2.24
CA ILE A 236 -2.85 25.47 3.43
C ILE A 236 -4.29 25.19 3.02
N LEU A 237 -4.86 24.09 3.49
CA LEU A 237 -6.28 23.81 3.36
C LEU A 237 -7.05 24.60 4.44
N PRO A 238 -8.15 25.28 4.05
CA PRO A 238 -9.05 25.83 5.05
C PRO A 238 -9.57 24.67 5.90
N GLY A 239 -9.71 24.90 7.17
CA GLY A 239 -10.15 23.90 8.11
C GLY A 239 -10.66 24.61 9.35
N ARG A 240 -10.00 24.42 10.48
CA ARG A 240 -10.30 25.16 11.71
C ARG A 240 -9.55 26.49 11.85
N LEU A 241 -8.82 26.90 10.84
CA LEU A 241 -8.22 28.22 10.81
C LEU A 241 -9.33 29.28 10.61
N LYS A 242 -9.44 30.23 11.50
CA LYS A 242 -10.41 31.34 11.38
C LYS A 242 -10.12 32.16 10.13
N ASP A 243 -8.84 32.44 9.91
CA ASP A 243 -8.35 33.13 8.72
C ASP A 243 -7.19 32.30 8.10
N ALA A 244 -7.53 31.52 7.10
CA ALA A 244 -6.56 30.66 6.42
C ALA A 244 -5.60 31.44 5.52
N ASP A 245 -5.99 32.64 5.03
CA ASP A 245 -5.13 33.51 4.24
C ASP A 245 -4.10 34.22 5.16
N ALA A 246 -4.50 34.70 6.32
CA ALA A 246 -3.59 35.25 7.32
C ALA A 246 -2.59 34.20 7.82
N ALA A 247 -3.07 32.97 8.05
CA ALA A 247 -2.21 31.84 8.40
C ALA A 247 -1.19 31.53 7.28
N ALA A 248 -1.63 31.54 6.01
CA ALA A 248 -0.74 31.31 4.88
C ALA A 248 0.31 32.43 4.75
N ALA A 249 -0.07 33.67 4.92
CA ALA A 249 0.86 34.81 4.89
C ALA A 249 1.90 34.72 6.02
N SER A 250 1.47 34.45 7.26
CA SER A 250 2.35 34.31 8.42
C SER A 250 3.32 33.14 8.27
N VAL A 251 2.80 31.95 7.93
CA VAL A 251 3.62 30.73 7.72
C VAL A 251 4.61 30.94 6.57
N GLY A 252 4.16 31.55 5.47
CA GLY A 252 5.03 31.86 4.33
C GLY A 252 6.18 32.81 4.68
N GLY A 253 5.91 33.82 5.49
CA GLY A 253 6.92 34.76 6.01
C GLY A 253 7.95 34.07 6.90
N LEU A 254 7.50 33.20 7.81
CA LEU A 254 8.37 32.46 8.73
C LEU A 254 9.27 31.45 8.00
N LEU A 255 8.71 30.73 7.03
CA LEU A 255 9.44 29.70 6.26
C LEU A 255 10.25 30.27 5.09
N ARG A 256 10.01 31.52 4.70
CA ARG A 256 10.54 32.13 3.46
C ARG A 256 10.21 31.31 2.21
N LEU A 257 9.04 30.70 2.22
CA LEU A 257 8.52 29.89 1.09
C LEU A 257 7.19 30.47 0.61
N PRO A 258 6.90 30.41 -0.70
CA PRO A 258 5.57 30.74 -1.18
C PRO A 258 4.52 29.91 -0.47
N CYS A 259 3.61 30.57 0.23
CA CYS A 259 2.53 29.92 0.93
C CYS A 259 1.19 30.51 0.51
N ARG A 260 0.21 29.66 0.24
CA ARG A 260 -1.14 30.11 -0.14
C ARG A 260 -2.23 29.19 0.40
N CYS A 261 -3.39 29.77 0.65
CA CYS A 261 -4.58 29.01 0.98
C CYS A 261 -5.16 28.33 -0.28
N LEU A 262 -5.51 27.03 -0.16
CA LEU A 262 -6.22 26.30 -1.20
C LEU A 262 -7.71 26.63 -1.10
N ARG A 263 -8.24 27.33 -2.08
CA ARG A 263 -9.66 27.65 -2.14
C ARG A 263 -10.41 26.63 -2.98
N PHE A 264 -11.63 26.31 -2.53
CA PHE A 264 -12.53 25.43 -3.27
C PHE A 264 -13.40 26.29 -4.17
N ASP A 265 -13.41 25.96 -5.47
CA ASP A 265 -14.36 26.58 -6.41
C ASP A 265 -15.73 25.89 -6.24
N ILE A 266 -16.53 26.44 -5.34
CA ILE A 266 -17.82 25.89 -4.91
C ILE A 266 -18.94 26.84 -5.30
N ARG A 267 -19.98 26.31 -5.94
CA ARG A 267 -21.25 27.00 -6.18
C ARG A 267 -22.35 26.33 -5.37
N PRO A 268 -23.00 27.04 -4.46
CA PRO A 268 -24.16 26.51 -3.77
C PRO A 268 -25.31 26.27 -4.78
N SER A 269 -25.97 25.13 -4.64
CA SER A 269 -27.14 24.77 -5.47
C SER A 269 -28.29 24.43 -4.55
N GLY A 270 -29.24 25.31 -4.46
CA GLY A 270 -30.46 25.10 -3.66
C GLY A 270 -30.96 26.40 -3.01
N LYS A 271 -32.13 26.31 -2.41
CA LYS A 271 -32.78 27.42 -1.73
C LYS A 271 -32.22 27.67 -0.30
N SER A 272 -31.51 26.72 0.25
CA SER A 272 -30.89 26.86 1.59
C SER A 272 -29.42 27.19 1.44
N PRO A 273 -28.95 28.34 1.94
CA PRO A 273 -27.53 28.62 1.99
C PRO A 273 -26.85 27.58 2.88
N VAL A 274 -25.75 27.02 2.40
CA VAL A 274 -24.84 26.24 3.24
C VAL A 274 -23.99 27.26 3.99
N ALA A 275 -23.90 27.14 5.30
CA ALA A 275 -23.06 28.03 6.10
C ALA A 275 -21.60 27.94 5.63
N GLU A 276 -20.92 29.08 5.57
CA GLU A 276 -19.52 29.14 5.15
C GLU A 276 -18.63 28.31 6.08
N GLU A 277 -18.95 28.29 7.37
CA GLU A 277 -18.31 27.41 8.35
C GLU A 277 -18.43 25.94 8.00
N ASP A 278 -19.61 25.46 7.56
CA ASP A 278 -19.79 24.07 7.13
C ASP A 278 -18.96 23.72 5.89
N ILE A 279 -18.73 24.69 5.01
CA ILE A 279 -17.86 24.53 3.84
C ILE A 279 -16.41 24.36 4.30
N HIS A 280 -15.94 25.23 5.19
CA HIS A 280 -14.57 25.16 5.73
C HIS A 280 -14.35 23.86 6.50
N PHE A 281 -15.30 23.47 7.35
CA PHE A 281 -15.24 22.20 8.07
C PHE A 281 -15.32 20.97 7.16
N SER A 282 -15.88 21.12 5.98
CA SER A 282 -15.98 20.06 4.98
C SER A 282 -14.75 19.98 4.07
N ALA A 283 -13.71 20.79 4.29
CA ALA A 283 -12.52 20.84 3.43
C ALA A 283 -11.94 19.47 3.11
N MET A 284 -11.87 18.57 4.11
CA MET A 284 -11.35 17.19 3.92
C MET A 284 -12.23 16.36 3.01
N VAL A 285 -13.56 16.51 3.15
CA VAL A 285 -14.53 15.83 2.27
C VAL A 285 -14.43 16.36 0.85
N LEU A 286 -14.25 17.69 0.71
CA LEU A 286 -14.14 18.33 -0.59
C LEU A 286 -12.90 17.86 -1.35
N CYS A 287 -11.78 17.63 -0.68
CA CYS A 287 -10.62 17.00 -1.32
C CYS A 287 -10.96 15.65 -1.94
N ALA A 288 -11.72 14.81 -1.22
CA ALA A 288 -12.16 13.50 -1.74
C ALA A 288 -13.25 13.61 -2.83
N ALA A 289 -14.00 14.70 -2.85
CA ALA A 289 -15.06 14.97 -3.82
C ALA A 289 -14.53 15.45 -5.16
N TYR A 290 -13.39 16.12 -5.19
CA TYR A 290 -12.81 16.64 -6.42
C TYR A 290 -12.39 15.50 -7.36
N ARG A 291 -12.66 15.71 -8.65
CA ARG A 291 -12.29 14.74 -9.66
C ARG A 291 -10.80 14.86 -9.96
N PRO A 292 -10.01 13.81 -9.84
CA PRO A 292 -8.61 13.83 -10.21
C PRO A 292 -8.43 14.09 -11.70
N GLU A 293 -7.25 14.52 -12.10
CA GLU A 293 -6.89 14.68 -13.51
C GLU A 293 -6.91 13.35 -14.27
N LYS A 294 -6.97 13.43 -15.61
CA LYS A 294 -6.91 12.24 -16.44
C LYS A 294 -5.60 11.48 -16.19
N GLY A 295 -5.72 10.18 -15.98
CA GLY A 295 -4.59 9.29 -15.71
C GLY A 295 -4.34 9.00 -14.22
N LEU A 296 -4.82 9.86 -13.32
CA LEU A 296 -4.74 9.63 -11.88
C LEU A 296 -6.01 8.96 -11.36
N CYS A 297 -5.86 7.88 -10.63
CA CYS A 297 -6.96 7.20 -9.96
C CYS A 297 -6.80 7.36 -8.44
N PRO A 298 -7.84 7.80 -7.71
CA PRO A 298 -7.78 7.81 -6.26
C PRO A 298 -7.63 6.39 -5.72
N VAL A 299 -6.83 6.26 -4.69
CA VAL A 299 -6.67 5.02 -3.93
C VAL A 299 -8.01 4.56 -3.38
N ASN A 300 -8.27 3.26 -3.43
CA ASN A 300 -9.49 2.65 -2.94
C ASN A 300 -9.21 1.39 -2.12
N LEU A 301 -9.20 1.49 -0.82
CA LEU A 301 -8.93 0.38 0.09
C LEU A 301 -9.95 -0.78 -0.02
N LEU A 302 -11.13 -0.54 -0.62
CA LEU A 302 -12.12 -1.57 -0.89
C LEU A 302 -11.90 -2.32 -2.21
N ALA A 303 -10.95 -1.89 -3.05
CA ALA A 303 -10.70 -2.51 -4.35
C ALA A 303 -10.23 -3.96 -4.25
N ALA A 304 -9.54 -4.30 -3.17
CA ALA A 304 -9.05 -5.66 -2.91
C ALA A 304 -10.16 -6.62 -2.46
N GLU A 305 -11.18 -6.12 -1.77
CA GLU A 305 -12.31 -6.92 -1.25
C GLU A 305 -13.35 -7.20 -2.33
N ARG A 306 -13.48 -6.29 -3.28
CA ARG A 306 -14.36 -6.44 -4.44
C ARG A 306 -13.72 -7.23 -5.56
N GLY A 307 -12.82 -8.14 -5.23
CA GLY A 307 -12.23 -9.07 -6.16
C GLY A 307 -13.32 -9.75 -6.98
N LEU A 308 -13.43 -9.38 -8.27
CA LEU A 308 -14.24 -10.01 -9.31
C LEU A 308 -15.76 -9.79 -9.29
N SER A 309 -16.35 -9.07 -8.35
CA SER A 309 -17.78 -8.79 -8.40
C SER A 309 -18.05 -7.30 -8.65
N ARG A 310 -18.44 -7.06 -9.87
CA ARG A 310 -19.06 -5.85 -10.42
C ARG A 310 -18.16 -4.78 -11.03
N ARG A 311 -17.98 -4.91 -12.34
CA ARG A 311 -18.07 -3.75 -13.25
C ARG A 311 -19.18 -2.82 -12.74
N GLY A 312 -18.83 -1.58 -12.44
CA GLY A 312 -19.77 -0.60 -11.94
C GLY A 312 -21.08 -0.60 -12.70
N ARG A 313 -22.17 -0.79 -12.01
CA ARG A 313 -23.43 -0.24 -12.45
C ARG A 313 -23.31 1.28 -12.37
N GLY A 314 -22.78 1.88 -13.42
CA GLY A 314 -23.03 3.29 -13.68
C GLY A 314 -24.54 3.48 -13.68
N ILE A 315 -25.01 4.52 -13.00
CA ILE A 315 -26.39 5.00 -13.18
C ILE A 315 -26.47 5.41 -14.64
N LEU A 316 -27.01 4.51 -15.46
CA LEU A 316 -27.25 4.76 -16.88
C LEU A 316 -28.45 5.73 -16.98
N PRO A 317 -28.39 6.76 -17.82
CA PRO A 317 -29.54 7.63 -18.06
C PRO A 317 -30.71 6.77 -18.53
N GLU A 318 -31.90 7.12 -18.08
CA GLU A 318 -33.16 6.49 -18.51
C GLU A 318 -33.23 6.48 -20.05
N GLY A 319 -33.45 5.32 -20.64
CA GLY A 319 -33.40 5.10 -22.08
C GLY A 319 -32.12 4.49 -22.64
N PHE A 320 -31.03 4.47 -21.89
CA PHE A 320 -29.77 3.83 -22.33
C PHE A 320 -29.81 2.29 -22.16
N GLY A 321 -30.60 1.79 -21.23
CA GLY A 321 -30.74 0.36 -20.94
C GLY A 321 -31.26 -0.46 -22.10
N ALA A 322 -32.24 0.05 -22.83
CA ALA A 322 -32.85 -0.65 -23.99
C ALA A 322 -31.87 -0.72 -25.18
N ARG A 323 -31.09 0.34 -25.42
CA ARG A 323 -30.05 0.34 -26.47
C ARG A 323 -28.86 -0.55 -26.12
N CYS A 324 -28.47 -0.59 -24.85
CA CYS A 324 -27.41 -1.52 -24.38
C CYS A 324 -27.87 -2.98 -24.42
N LEU A 325 -29.16 -3.27 -24.14
CA LEU A 325 -29.72 -4.60 -24.27
C LEU A 325 -29.75 -5.07 -25.73
N LEU A 326 -30.16 -4.20 -26.65
CA LEU A 326 -30.15 -4.48 -28.08
C LEU A 326 -28.71 -4.72 -28.60
N PHE A 327 -27.74 -3.91 -28.14
CA PHE A 327 -26.36 -4.06 -28.51
C PHE A 327 -25.75 -5.34 -27.92
N ALA A 328 -26.09 -5.68 -26.69
CA ALA A 328 -25.67 -6.94 -26.04
C ALA A 328 -26.27 -8.16 -26.72
N ALA A 329 -27.57 -8.09 -27.13
CA ALA A 329 -28.23 -9.17 -27.88
C ALA A 329 -27.59 -9.36 -29.26
N ALA A 330 -27.30 -8.27 -29.98
CA ALA A 330 -26.64 -8.33 -31.28
C ALA A 330 -25.21 -8.93 -31.18
N ASN A 331 -24.45 -8.55 -30.15
CA ASN A 331 -23.12 -9.13 -29.88
C ASN A 331 -23.21 -10.61 -29.47
N ALA A 332 -24.21 -11.00 -28.67
CA ALA A 332 -24.43 -12.40 -28.30
C ALA A 332 -24.75 -13.26 -29.50
N LEU A 333 -25.59 -12.76 -30.44
CA LEU A 333 -25.87 -13.46 -31.70
C LEU A 333 -24.64 -13.56 -32.59
N ALA A 334 -23.82 -12.53 -32.69
CA ALA A 334 -22.59 -12.54 -33.44
C ALA A 334 -21.58 -13.56 -32.87
N VAL A 335 -21.43 -13.62 -31.55
CA VAL A 335 -20.57 -14.58 -30.85
C VAL A 335 -21.09 -16.00 -31.03
N ALA A 336 -22.39 -16.21 -30.91
CA ALA A 336 -23.01 -17.53 -31.17
C ALA A 336 -22.83 -17.97 -32.62
N GLY A 337 -22.96 -17.05 -33.59
CA GLY A 337 -22.71 -17.33 -35.00
C GLY A 337 -21.26 -17.73 -35.27
N ILE A 338 -20.29 -17.00 -34.69
CA ILE A 338 -18.86 -17.33 -34.79
C ILE A 338 -18.58 -18.69 -34.12
N TRP A 339 -19.20 -18.97 -32.99
CA TRP A 339 -19.01 -20.24 -32.28
C TRP A 339 -19.56 -21.43 -33.09
N CYS A 340 -20.77 -21.31 -33.64
CA CYS A 340 -21.33 -22.32 -34.54
C CYS A 340 -20.48 -22.52 -35.80
N TYR A 341 -19.91 -21.47 -36.37
CA TYR A 341 -19.00 -21.54 -37.51
C TYR A 341 -17.71 -22.30 -37.17
N LEU A 342 -17.12 -21.99 -36.01
CA LEU A 342 -15.91 -22.67 -35.52
C LEU A 342 -16.20 -24.14 -35.20
N GLU A 343 -17.34 -24.46 -34.60
CA GLU A 343 -17.73 -25.81 -34.26
C GLU A 343 -18.01 -26.66 -35.51
N ALA A 344 -18.66 -26.08 -36.51
CA ALA A 344 -18.82 -26.72 -37.83
C ALA A 344 -17.44 -26.93 -38.52
N GLY A 345 -16.51 -25.99 -38.36
CA GLY A 345 -15.13 -26.12 -38.82
C GLY A 345 -14.37 -27.24 -38.14
N THR A 346 -14.47 -27.35 -36.82
CA THR A 346 -13.82 -28.41 -36.04
C THR A 346 -14.43 -29.77 -36.32
N TYR A 347 -15.75 -29.87 -36.52
CA TYR A 347 -16.42 -31.10 -36.92
C TYR A 347 -15.93 -31.61 -38.28
N ARG A 348 -15.84 -30.72 -39.28
CA ARG A 348 -15.29 -31.03 -40.60
C ARG A 348 -13.81 -31.46 -40.55
N ALA A 349 -13.03 -30.79 -39.71
CA ALA A 349 -11.63 -31.12 -39.50
C ALA A 349 -11.47 -32.52 -38.81
N GLN A 350 -12.33 -32.81 -37.82
CA GLN A 350 -12.34 -34.13 -37.17
C GLN A 350 -12.79 -35.24 -38.12
N GLN A 351 -13.75 -34.98 -38.99
CA GLN A 351 -14.21 -35.96 -40.00
C GLN A 351 -13.09 -36.25 -40.99
N LYS A 352 -12.39 -35.22 -41.51
CA LYS A 352 -11.22 -35.40 -42.36
C LYS A 352 -10.06 -36.11 -41.63
N SER A 353 -9.86 -35.78 -40.34
CA SER A 353 -8.85 -36.46 -39.52
C SER A 353 -9.16 -37.95 -39.32
N ARG A 354 -10.45 -38.30 -39.14
CA ARG A 354 -10.86 -39.73 -39.06
C ARG A 354 -10.69 -40.45 -40.38
N GLU A 355 -11.04 -39.85 -41.53
CA GLU A 355 -10.80 -40.40 -42.85
C GLU A 355 -9.31 -40.61 -43.13
N LEU A 356 -8.48 -39.59 -42.80
CA LEU A 356 -7.03 -39.71 -42.92
C LEU A 356 -6.45 -40.79 -41.98
N SER A 357 -6.95 -40.88 -40.75
CA SER A 357 -6.49 -41.88 -39.78
C SER A 357 -6.87 -43.30 -40.19
N ALA A 358 -8.05 -43.49 -40.80
CA ALA A 358 -8.46 -44.77 -41.37
C ALA A 358 -7.57 -45.17 -42.57
N TYR A 359 -7.30 -44.21 -43.47
CA TYR A 359 -6.38 -44.44 -44.61
C TYR A 359 -4.96 -44.78 -44.16
N LEU A 360 -4.46 -44.09 -43.10
CA LEU A 360 -3.13 -44.33 -42.52
C LEU A 360 -3.06 -45.61 -41.66
N ALA A 361 -4.19 -46.16 -41.22
CA ALA A 361 -4.23 -47.42 -40.47
C ALA A 361 -4.06 -48.68 -41.36
N GLU A 362 -4.35 -48.56 -42.65
CA GLU A 362 -4.19 -49.67 -43.64
C GLU A 362 -2.74 -49.86 -44.12
N ASP A 363 -1.87 -48.88 -43.89
CA ASP A 363 -0.49 -48.92 -44.37
C ASP A 363 0.49 -49.40 -43.28
N LYS A 364 1.04 -50.62 -43.45
CA LYS A 364 2.01 -51.20 -42.50
C LYS A 364 3.27 -50.38 -42.28
N GLY A 365 3.65 -49.50 -43.23
CA GLY A 365 4.78 -48.61 -43.10
C GLY A 365 4.55 -47.49 -42.07
N VAL A 366 3.29 -47.03 -41.92
CA VAL A 366 2.92 -45.94 -40.97
C VAL A 366 2.91 -46.46 -39.53
N ALA A 367 2.56 -47.72 -39.29
CA ALA A 367 2.62 -48.33 -37.95
C ALA A 367 4.07 -48.37 -37.43
N ALA A 368 5.02 -48.77 -38.26
CA ALA A 368 6.45 -48.78 -37.91
C ALA A 368 7.02 -47.37 -37.66
N TYR A 369 6.53 -46.35 -38.40
CA TYR A 369 6.94 -44.96 -38.21
C TYR A 369 6.38 -44.35 -36.91
N ARG A 370 5.13 -44.69 -36.54
CA ARG A 370 4.53 -44.29 -35.25
C ARG A 370 5.27 -44.86 -34.05
N GLU A 371 5.65 -46.14 -34.14
CA GLU A 371 6.44 -46.77 -33.09
C GLU A 371 7.82 -46.09 -32.93
N LYS A 372 8.43 -45.67 -34.04
CA LYS A 372 9.70 -44.96 -34.04
C LYS A 372 9.57 -43.56 -33.41
N ILE A 373 8.48 -42.83 -33.71
CA ILE A 373 8.19 -41.51 -33.08
C ILE A 373 7.94 -41.66 -31.58
N ALA A 374 7.15 -42.67 -31.15
CA ALA A 374 6.86 -42.95 -29.75
C ALA A 374 8.16 -43.18 -28.96
N ARG A 375 9.06 -44.02 -29.50
CA ARG A 375 10.38 -44.28 -28.88
C ARG A 375 11.25 -43.03 -28.80
N HIS A 376 11.21 -42.13 -29.82
CA HIS A 376 11.93 -40.85 -29.77
C HIS A 376 11.37 -39.89 -28.75
N GLN A 377 10.05 -39.86 -28.58
CA GLN A 377 9.41 -39.01 -27.54
C GLN A 377 9.73 -39.50 -26.13
N GLU A 378 9.73 -40.83 -25.93
CA GLU A 378 10.11 -41.43 -24.66
C GLU A 378 11.58 -41.13 -24.29
N GLN A 379 12.49 -41.28 -25.24
CA GLN A 379 13.90 -40.88 -25.05
C GLN A 379 14.10 -39.37 -24.78
N ALA A 380 13.31 -38.52 -25.41
CA ALA A 380 13.35 -37.06 -25.16
C ALA A 380 12.86 -36.72 -23.74
N ASN A 381 11.80 -37.39 -23.28
CA ASN A 381 11.27 -37.22 -21.93
C ASN A 381 12.27 -37.72 -20.87
N ASP A 382 12.92 -38.84 -21.08
CA ASP A 382 13.93 -39.39 -20.19
C ASP A 382 15.15 -38.45 -20.07
N ARG A 383 15.62 -37.90 -21.20
CA ARG A 383 16.70 -36.90 -21.19
C ARG A 383 16.30 -35.62 -20.43
N ALA A 384 15.07 -35.16 -20.62
CA ALA A 384 14.55 -34.00 -19.91
C ALA A 384 14.41 -34.24 -18.40
N TYR A 385 14.03 -35.47 -18.02
CA TYR A 385 14.00 -35.90 -16.62
C TYR A 385 15.40 -35.94 -16.00
N GLN A 386 16.37 -36.57 -16.70
CA GLN A 386 17.77 -36.63 -16.25
C GLN A 386 18.38 -35.22 -16.05
N SER A 387 18.17 -34.33 -17.01
CA SER A 387 18.66 -32.93 -16.90
C SER A 387 18.06 -32.19 -15.71
N ARG A 388 16.78 -32.41 -15.40
CA ARG A 388 16.13 -31.84 -14.21
C ARG A 388 16.69 -32.41 -12.90
N MET A 389 16.97 -33.71 -12.88
CA MET A 389 17.58 -34.37 -11.73
C MET A 389 19.01 -33.87 -11.48
N GLU A 390 19.81 -33.73 -12.54
CA GLU A 390 21.16 -33.15 -12.45
C GLU A 390 21.13 -31.71 -11.97
N ALA A 391 20.24 -30.89 -12.50
CA ALA A 391 20.05 -29.50 -12.06
C ALA A 391 19.63 -29.43 -10.58
N ALA A 392 18.72 -30.29 -10.13
CA ALA A 392 18.30 -30.39 -8.75
C ALA A 392 19.46 -30.85 -7.83
N THR A 393 20.22 -31.85 -8.25
CA THR A 393 21.38 -32.36 -7.49
C THR A 393 22.47 -31.30 -7.38
N ASN A 394 22.76 -30.58 -8.47
CA ASN A 394 23.73 -29.47 -8.43
C ASN A 394 23.24 -28.33 -7.52
N LYS A 395 21.94 -28.04 -7.56
CA LYS A 395 21.35 -27.03 -6.66
C LYS A 395 21.43 -27.42 -5.20
N ILE A 396 21.26 -28.71 -4.87
CA ILE A 396 21.43 -29.24 -3.51
C ILE A 396 22.91 -29.17 -3.10
N ARG A 397 23.84 -29.52 -3.98
CA ARG A 397 25.29 -29.49 -3.73
C ARG A 397 25.81 -28.06 -3.49
N THR A 398 25.23 -27.06 -4.14
CA THR A 398 25.62 -25.63 -3.99
C THR A 398 24.87 -24.93 -2.86
N MET A 399 23.90 -25.58 -2.21
CA MET A 399 23.21 -25.00 -1.07
C MET A 399 24.14 -24.88 0.12
N LYS A 400 24.35 -23.63 0.57
CA LYS A 400 24.99 -23.35 1.85
C LYS A 400 23.99 -23.73 2.95
N CYS A 401 24.32 -24.65 3.81
CA CYS A 401 23.54 -25.01 5.00
C CYS A 401 24.46 -25.15 6.20
N LEU A 402 23.96 -24.79 7.35
CA LEU A 402 24.64 -25.05 8.61
C LEU A 402 24.69 -26.57 8.82
N THR A 403 25.88 -27.11 8.98
CA THR A 403 26.09 -28.54 9.28
C THR A 403 26.17 -28.71 10.80
N MET A 404 26.04 -29.97 11.29
CA MET A 404 26.16 -30.25 12.71
C MET A 404 27.55 -29.84 13.25
N GLU A 405 28.61 -30.09 12.47
CA GLU A 405 29.98 -29.64 12.79
C GLU A 405 30.06 -28.11 12.95
N GLY A 406 29.34 -27.32 12.11
CA GLY A 406 29.28 -25.86 12.24
C GLY A 406 28.57 -25.42 13.51
N PHE A 407 27.58 -26.18 13.96
CA PHE A 407 26.88 -25.91 15.21
C PHE A 407 27.77 -26.24 16.42
N GLU A 408 28.48 -27.38 16.40
CA GLU A 408 29.47 -27.75 17.41
C GLU A 408 30.57 -26.68 17.58
N VAL A 409 31.07 -26.12 16.48
CA VAL A 409 32.05 -25.01 16.54
C VAL A 409 31.45 -23.78 17.23
N LEU A 410 30.19 -23.47 17.03
CA LEU A 410 29.52 -22.34 17.70
C LEU A 410 29.34 -22.59 19.21
N GLU A 411 29.05 -23.84 19.61
CA GLU A 411 28.97 -24.24 21.01
C GLU A 411 30.33 -24.25 21.69
N ASP A 412 31.36 -24.78 21.03
CA ASP A 412 32.73 -24.81 21.56
C ASP A 412 33.34 -23.42 21.79
N CYS A 413 32.85 -22.42 21.06
CA CYS A 413 33.27 -21.04 21.25
C CYS A 413 32.60 -20.33 22.44
N LEU A 414 31.60 -20.95 23.12
CA LEU A 414 30.91 -20.34 24.25
C LEU A 414 31.86 -20.24 25.47
N ALA A 415 31.75 -19.12 26.19
CA ALA A 415 32.40 -18.99 27.52
C ALA A 415 31.43 -19.51 28.60
N PRO A 416 31.95 -19.84 29.79
CA PRO A 416 31.10 -20.25 30.91
C PRO A 416 30.04 -19.20 31.24
N GLY A 417 28.76 -19.64 31.27
CA GLY A 417 27.61 -18.76 31.52
C GLY A 417 26.99 -18.13 30.26
N MET A 418 27.53 -18.39 29.08
CA MET A 418 26.87 -18.05 27.80
C MET A 418 25.99 -19.17 27.34
N ASP A 419 24.85 -18.82 26.71
CA ASP A 419 23.90 -19.79 26.12
C ASP A 419 23.36 -19.29 24.80
N ILE A 420 23.10 -20.23 23.87
CA ILE A 420 22.52 -19.96 22.55
C ILE A 420 21.00 -20.00 22.66
N GLN A 421 20.35 -18.85 22.63
CA GLN A 421 18.89 -18.76 22.70
C GLN A 421 18.20 -19.10 21.40
N SER A 422 18.73 -18.66 20.27
CA SER A 422 18.15 -18.94 18.96
C SER A 422 19.16 -18.84 17.83
N VAL A 423 18.95 -19.70 16.83
CA VAL A 423 19.72 -19.74 15.60
C VAL A 423 18.75 -19.62 14.43
N VAL A 424 18.88 -18.57 13.64
CA VAL A 424 18.03 -18.33 12.46
C VAL A 424 18.89 -18.25 11.21
N TYR A 425 18.72 -19.22 10.33
CA TYR A 425 19.42 -19.24 9.05
C TYR A 425 18.57 -18.65 7.92
N ASN A 426 19.07 -17.61 7.27
CA ASN A 426 18.45 -17.03 6.09
C ASN A 426 19.03 -17.65 4.83
N LYS A 427 18.29 -18.58 4.23
CA LYS A 427 18.68 -19.34 3.04
C LYS A 427 18.92 -18.46 1.80
N THR A 428 18.29 -17.29 1.72
CA THR A 428 18.39 -16.39 0.57
C THR A 428 19.69 -15.60 0.60
N THR A 429 20.10 -15.14 1.79
CA THR A 429 21.29 -14.31 1.97
C THR A 429 22.53 -15.13 2.37
N GLY A 430 22.31 -16.37 2.87
CA GLY A 430 23.39 -17.22 3.38
C GLY A 430 23.92 -16.80 4.75
N TYR A 431 23.25 -15.85 5.43
CA TYR A 431 23.62 -15.43 6.77
C TYR A 431 22.90 -16.24 7.85
N LEU A 432 23.61 -16.50 8.91
CA LEU A 432 23.13 -17.06 10.16
C LEU A 432 23.02 -15.92 11.18
N SER A 433 21.85 -15.72 11.76
CA SER A 433 21.65 -14.81 12.89
C SER A 433 21.60 -15.63 14.17
N LEU A 434 22.52 -15.35 15.07
CA LEU A 434 22.66 -16.03 16.35
C LEU A 434 22.26 -15.08 17.47
N ARG A 435 21.40 -15.52 18.37
CA ARG A 435 21.09 -14.77 19.60
C ARG A 435 21.62 -15.55 20.80
N LEU A 436 22.41 -14.86 21.62
CA LEU A 436 23.09 -15.42 22.77
C LEU A 436 22.67 -14.68 24.04
N THR A 437 22.62 -15.40 25.15
CA THR A 437 22.65 -14.81 26.48
C THR A 437 24.13 -14.70 26.91
N ILE A 438 24.51 -13.56 27.44
CA ILE A 438 25.89 -13.32 27.92
C ILE A 438 25.85 -12.85 29.38
N PRO A 439 26.80 -13.33 30.22
CA PRO A 439 26.84 -12.94 31.63
C PRO A 439 27.32 -11.50 31.84
N ASP A 440 28.22 -11.03 30.99
CA ASP A 440 28.79 -9.69 31.05
C ASP A 440 29.05 -9.14 29.62
N SER A 441 28.91 -7.84 29.46
CA SER A 441 29.13 -7.14 28.19
C SER A 441 30.57 -7.26 27.68
N GLY A 442 31.54 -7.46 28.59
CA GLY A 442 32.96 -7.68 28.26
C GLY A 442 33.25 -9.00 27.53
N GLU A 443 32.42 -10.01 27.68
CA GLU A 443 32.56 -11.32 27.05
C GLU A 443 32.10 -11.34 25.57
N ALA A 444 31.29 -10.39 25.16
CA ALA A 444 30.76 -10.32 23.80
C ALA A 444 31.86 -10.25 22.71
N PRO A 445 32.86 -9.37 22.79
CA PRO A 445 33.94 -9.32 21.82
C PRO A 445 34.74 -10.63 21.76
N GLY A 446 35.02 -11.24 22.93
CA GLY A 446 35.77 -12.47 23.01
C GLY A 446 35.09 -13.65 22.32
N TYR A 447 33.78 -13.76 22.39
CA TYR A 447 33.04 -14.76 21.63
C TYR A 447 33.14 -14.54 20.12
N VAL A 448 32.95 -13.30 19.65
CA VAL A 448 33.07 -12.96 18.23
C VAL A 448 34.46 -13.28 17.68
N GLU A 449 35.52 -13.02 18.45
CA GLU A 449 36.91 -13.36 18.08
C GLU A 449 37.10 -14.88 18.01
N ARG A 450 36.68 -15.64 19.01
CA ARG A 450 36.79 -17.12 18.99
C ARG A 450 36.05 -17.73 17.79
N VAL A 451 34.86 -17.25 17.47
CA VAL A 451 34.10 -17.72 16.30
C VAL A 451 34.79 -17.34 14.99
N ARG A 452 35.45 -16.17 14.93
CA ARG A 452 36.22 -15.74 13.76
C ARG A 452 37.51 -16.58 13.62
N ASP A 453 38.22 -16.83 14.74
CA ASP A 453 39.48 -17.56 14.77
C ASP A 453 39.28 -19.08 14.51
N SER A 454 38.07 -19.59 14.69
CA SER A 454 37.72 -20.97 14.30
C SER A 454 37.93 -21.27 12.81
N GLY A 455 38.00 -20.23 11.97
CA GLY A 455 38.16 -20.35 10.51
C GLY A 455 37.00 -21.06 9.79
N TYR A 456 35.97 -21.44 10.52
CA TYR A 456 34.79 -22.13 9.95
C TYR A 456 33.84 -21.16 9.25
N PHE A 457 33.85 -19.89 9.63
CA PHE A 457 32.96 -18.83 9.15
C PHE A 457 33.76 -17.72 8.47
N THR A 458 33.23 -17.13 7.39
CA THR A 458 33.96 -16.11 6.60
C THR A 458 33.69 -14.69 7.04
N GLU A 459 32.54 -14.38 7.51
CA GLU A 459 32.15 -13.05 7.97
C GLU A 459 31.43 -13.20 9.29
N VAL A 460 32.00 -12.67 10.36
CA VAL A 460 31.39 -12.65 11.70
C VAL A 460 31.20 -11.21 12.09
N GLU A 461 29.96 -10.74 12.06
CA GLU A 461 29.60 -9.37 12.37
C GLU A 461 28.74 -9.30 13.63
N TYR A 462 29.13 -8.42 14.51
CA TYR A 462 28.33 -8.06 15.65
C TYR A 462 27.17 -7.13 15.24
N SER A 463 25.96 -7.49 15.60
CA SER A 463 24.77 -6.75 15.15
C SER A 463 24.23 -5.79 16.22
N SER A 464 24.00 -6.29 17.43
CA SER A 464 23.44 -5.50 18.54
C SER A 464 23.56 -6.24 19.86
N TRP A 465 23.53 -5.50 20.98
CA TRP A 465 23.35 -6.04 22.31
C TRP A 465 22.31 -5.22 23.09
N GLY A 466 21.66 -5.82 24.05
CA GLY A 466 20.66 -5.15 24.86
C GLY A 466 20.17 -6.01 26.02
N TYR A 467 19.50 -5.39 26.97
CA TYR A 467 18.87 -6.11 28.08
C TYR A 467 17.57 -6.74 27.61
N GLY A 468 17.45 -8.06 27.76
CA GLY A 468 16.21 -8.79 27.53
C GLY A 468 15.31 -8.64 28.75
N ALA A 469 13.99 -8.42 28.52
CA ALA A 469 13.00 -8.45 29.59
C ALA A 469 12.52 -9.88 29.77
N GLU A 470 12.97 -10.58 30.84
CA GLU A 470 12.36 -11.83 31.26
C GLU A 470 11.56 -11.69 32.56
N ALA A 471 10.57 -12.57 32.72
CA ALA A 471 9.48 -12.49 33.71
C ALA A 471 9.89 -12.77 35.18
N ALA A 472 11.17 -12.81 35.52
CA ALA A 472 11.64 -13.20 36.85
C ALA A 472 12.58 -12.20 37.55
N GLY A 473 12.71 -10.96 37.05
CA GLY A 473 13.45 -9.92 37.80
C GLY A 473 14.97 -9.91 37.62
N GLU A 474 15.58 -10.84 36.93
CA GLU A 474 16.99 -10.80 36.54
C GLU A 474 17.14 -10.23 35.13
N GLN A 475 17.92 -9.15 35.00
CA GLN A 475 18.25 -8.55 33.71
C GLN A 475 19.30 -9.43 33.02
N THR A 476 18.86 -10.23 32.03
CA THR A 476 19.79 -10.98 31.17
C THR A 476 20.25 -10.13 30.02
N LEU A 477 21.56 -10.10 29.79
CA LEU A 477 22.17 -9.41 28.65
C LEU A 477 22.11 -10.32 27.44
N SER A 478 21.52 -9.84 26.32
CA SER A 478 21.43 -10.59 25.07
C SER A 478 22.24 -9.93 23.96
N MET A 479 22.89 -10.73 23.13
CA MET A 479 23.69 -10.32 21.98
C MET A 479 23.18 -10.97 20.72
N GLU A 480 23.14 -10.22 19.61
CA GLU A 480 22.81 -10.74 18.29
C GLU A 480 24.05 -10.62 17.37
N ILE A 481 24.43 -11.75 16.76
CA ILE A 481 25.58 -11.84 15.84
C ILE A 481 25.06 -12.32 14.50
N LYS A 482 25.63 -11.78 13.42
CA LYS A 482 25.42 -12.26 12.04
C LYS A 482 26.69 -12.94 11.54
N ILE A 483 26.53 -14.14 11.07
CA ILE A 483 27.64 -14.98 10.62
C ILE A 483 27.35 -15.46 9.20
N ARG A 484 28.34 -15.45 8.33
CA ARG A 484 28.23 -15.99 6.98
C ARG A 484 28.90 -17.34 6.88
N LEU A 485 28.18 -18.34 6.37
CA LEU A 485 28.72 -19.67 6.16
C LEU A 485 29.70 -19.70 4.97
N THR A 486 30.86 -20.31 5.16
CA THR A 486 31.82 -20.60 4.10
C THR A 486 31.22 -21.65 3.14
N GLY A 487 31.27 -21.44 1.83
CA GLY A 487 30.95 -22.49 0.86
C GLY A 487 31.99 -23.62 0.95
N LYS A 488 31.60 -24.85 0.57
CA LYS A 488 32.49 -26.02 0.59
C LYS A 488 33.85 -25.83 -0.14
N GLU A 489 33.96 -24.86 -1.04
CA GLU A 489 35.21 -24.52 -1.73
C GLU A 489 36.28 -23.79 -0.87
N GLY A 490 35.83 -23.14 0.22
CA GLY A 490 36.77 -22.46 1.14
C GLY A 490 37.57 -23.41 2.07
N ARG A 491 37.13 -24.65 2.24
CA ARG A 491 37.81 -25.62 3.12
C ARG A 491 39.10 -26.18 2.56
N GLN A 492 39.30 -26.16 1.25
CA GLN A 492 40.54 -26.71 0.65
C GLN A 492 41.75 -25.75 0.73
N ASN A 493 41.50 -24.45 0.96
CA ASN A 493 42.55 -23.43 1.02
C ASN A 493 42.97 -23.03 2.45
N ALA A 494 42.30 -23.52 3.48
CA ALA A 494 42.63 -23.21 4.88
C ALA A 494 43.51 -24.27 5.57
N VAL A 495 43.95 -25.31 4.82
CA VAL A 495 44.85 -26.39 5.31
C VAL A 495 46.10 -26.48 4.43
N GLN A 496 46.57 -25.35 3.90
CA GLN A 496 47.94 -25.22 3.36
C GLN A 496 48.70 -24.15 4.08
#